data_a4a0842fa016eb897fca8720fa1fd938
#
_entry.id   a4a0842fa016eb897fca8720fa1fd938
#
_cell.length_a   1.000
_cell.length_b   1.000
_cell.length_c   1.000
_cell.angle_alpha   90.00
_cell.angle_beta   90.00
_cell.angle_gamma   90.00
#
_symmetry.space_group_name_H-M   'P 1'
#
loop_
_entity.id
_entity.type
_entity.pdbx_description
1 polymer ?
#
loop_
_entity_poly.entity_id
_entity_poly.type
_entity_poly.pdbx_seq_one_letter_code
_entity_poly.pdbx_strand_id
1 'polypeptide(L)'
;DVEPEGPVFSNASTLNADENQTAIGTVSATDPNGSVVTYSISGTDASLISLDTSSGVLTFNSAPDYETKNSYEATITAIGSIANTEQVLIINVNNLNDNIPTFPSSAIFTGDENQTAIGTVVATDADGDTLTYSITGTDLSITSSGVLTFVSEPDYENTTSYSATVSVTDGLTSLDQAITVNVNNLNDNAPVITSNATFSRVEGCVGIADCWDFGTVAATDADGNPMTFSVVTPDPPITGYDFEINATSGKISLRFSADYETKNTYTGTVTVVDSAEDGSK
;
A
#
# COMPACT_ATOMS: atom_id res chain seq x y z
N ASP A 1 -58.95 -32.91 35.98
CA ASP A 1 -57.54 -33.35 36.13
C ASP A 1 -56.70 -32.20 35.57
N VAL A 2 -55.94 -31.55 36.46
CA VAL A 2 -54.89 -30.58 36.02
C VAL A 2 -53.76 -31.43 35.55
N GLU A 3 -53.35 -31.31 34.29
CA GLU A 3 -52.14 -31.98 33.81
C GLU A 3 -50.94 -31.48 34.63
N PRO A 4 -49.98 -32.38 34.97
CA PRO A 4 -48.80 -31.98 35.74
C PRO A 4 -47.95 -31.03 34.89
N GLU A 5 -47.86 -29.77 35.33
CA GLU A 5 -47.05 -28.75 34.69
C GLU A 5 -45.58 -28.87 35.14
N GLY A 6 -44.65 -28.84 34.17
CA GLY A 6 -43.21 -28.79 34.45
C GLY A 6 -42.74 -27.40 34.85
N PRO A 7 -41.49 -27.26 35.28
CA PRO A 7 -40.89 -25.97 35.59
C PRO A 7 -40.99 -24.97 34.43
N VAL A 8 -41.18 -23.69 34.73
CA VAL A 8 -41.28 -22.61 33.78
C VAL A 8 -40.01 -21.75 33.89
N PHE A 9 -39.27 -21.64 32.79
CA PHE A 9 -38.11 -20.74 32.72
C PHE A 9 -38.55 -19.28 32.85
N SER A 10 -37.80 -18.51 33.63
CA SER A 10 -38.04 -17.08 33.83
C SER A 10 -37.04 -16.18 33.12
N ASN A 11 -35.94 -16.75 32.60
CA ASN A 11 -34.93 -16.02 31.81
C ASN A 11 -35.17 -16.16 30.30
N ALA A 12 -34.55 -15.27 29.53
CA ALA A 12 -34.55 -15.36 28.08
C ALA A 12 -33.76 -16.61 27.59
N SER A 13 -34.12 -17.08 26.41
CA SER A 13 -33.42 -18.17 25.72
C SER A 13 -32.09 -17.72 25.05
N THR A 14 -31.68 -16.48 25.27
CA THR A 14 -30.43 -15.91 24.80
C THR A 14 -29.75 -15.17 25.95
N LEU A 15 -28.46 -15.48 26.14
CA LEU A 15 -27.54 -14.77 27.02
C LEU A 15 -26.41 -14.16 26.22
N ASN A 16 -25.81 -13.11 26.75
CA ASN A 16 -24.59 -12.52 26.18
C ASN A 16 -23.50 -12.60 27.25
N ALA A 17 -22.29 -12.93 26.81
CA ALA A 17 -21.09 -12.98 27.64
C ALA A 17 -19.95 -12.32 26.89
N ASP A 18 -19.10 -11.61 27.60
CA ASP A 18 -17.90 -11.03 26.95
C ASP A 18 -16.88 -12.16 26.73
N GLU A 19 -16.11 -12.04 25.67
CA GLU A 19 -14.94 -12.89 25.51
C GLU A 19 -13.88 -12.64 26.60
N ASN A 20 -12.83 -13.46 26.60
CA ASN A 20 -11.72 -13.38 27.57
C ASN A 20 -12.12 -13.61 29.03
N GLN A 21 -13.35 -13.99 29.30
CA GLN A 21 -13.82 -14.36 30.62
C GLN A 21 -14.71 -15.62 30.58
N THR A 22 -14.85 -16.27 31.71
CA THR A 22 -15.62 -17.53 31.78
C THR A 22 -17.06 -17.34 32.25
N ALA A 23 -17.44 -16.19 32.79
CA ALA A 23 -18.77 -15.97 33.29
C ALA A 23 -19.79 -15.85 32.14
N ILE A 24 -20.88 -16.60 32.21
CA ILE A 24 -21.98 -16.54 31.24
C ILE A 24 -23.22 -15.86 31.87
N GLY A 25 -23.67 -16.40 32.97
CA GLY A 25 -24.92 -15.93 33.63
C GLY A 25 -25.61 -17.05 34.39
N THR A 26 -26.90 -16.87 34.60
CA THR A 26 -27.69 -17.85 35.37
C THR A 26 -29.01 -18.12 34.65
N VAL A 27 -29.33 -19.39 34.50
CA VAL A 27 -30.70 -19.81 34.12
C VAL A 27 -31.53 -20.02 35.38
N SER A 28 -32.80 -19.65 35.31
CA SER A 28 -33.71 -19.86 36.41
C SER A 28 -35.09 -20.35 35.92
N ALA A 29 -35.66 -21.26 36.66
CA ALA A 29 -37.01 -21.77 36.44
C ALA A 29 -37.75 -21.94 37.76
N THR A 30 -39.05 -21.86 37.70
CA THR A 30 -39.96 -22.05 38.86
C THR A 30 -40.85 -23.23 38.57
N ASP A 31 -40.93 -24.17 39.52
CA ASP A 31 -41.90 -25.26 39.46
C ASP A 31 -43.25 -24.73 40.01
N PRO A 32 -44.35 -24.77 39.22
CA PRO A 32 -45.68 -24.33 39.66
C PRO A 32 -46.18 -25.08 40.89
N ASN A 33 -45.67 -26.29 41.13
CA ASN A 33 -46.03 -27.11 42.28
C ASN A 33 -45.20 -26.78 43.54
N GLY A 34 -44.31 -25.79 43.46
CA GLY A 34 -43.49 -25.34 44.59
C GLY A 34 -42.29 -26.23 44.92
N SER A 35 -41.90 -27.15 44.01
CA SER A 35 -40.78 -28.03 44.21
C SER A 35 -39.45 -27.34 43.87
N VAL A 36 -38.37 -27.84 44.47
CA VAL A 36 -37.03 -27.37 44.10
C VAL A 36 -36.71 -27.83 42.67
N VAL A 37 -36.25 -26.90 41.83
CA VAL A 37 -35.82 -27.18 40.48
C VAL A 37 -34.31 -27.45 40.49
N THR A 38 -33.90 -28.45 39.73
CA THR A 38 -32.48 -28.71 39.41
C THR A 38 -32.30 -28.65 37.92
N TYR A 39 -31.05 -28.51 37.47
CA TYR A 39 -30.75 -28.27 36.05
C TYR A 39 -29.78 -29.31 35.51
N SER A 40 -29.89 -29.62 34.21
CA SER A 40 -28.91 -30.34 33.46
C SER A 40 -28.68 -29.68 32.11
N ILE A 41 -27.52 -29.91 31.47
CA ILE A 41 -27.12 -29.36 30.19
C ILE A 41 -26.82 -30.46 29.18
N SER A 42 -27.25 -30.27 27.95
CA SER A 42 -26.99 -31.16 26.80
C SER A 42 -26.91 -30.32 25.51
N GLY A 43 -26.67 -30.93 24.37
CA GLY A 43 -26.63 -30.26 23.08
C GLY A 43 -25.21 -30.03 22.57
N THR A 44 -25.11 -29.26 21.50
CA THR A 44 -23.92 -29.14 20.63
C THR A 44 -22.68 -28.68 21.38
N ASP A 45 -22.81 -27.63 22.19
CA ASP A 45 -21.68 -27.01 22.89
C ASP A 45 -21.67 -27.30 24.41
N ALA A 46 -22.52 -28.24 24.86
CA ALA A 46 -22.65 -28.56 26.29
C ALA A 46 -21.33 -28.96 26.96
N SER A 47 -20.42 -29.61 26.21
CA SER A 47 -19.11 -30.02 26.72
C SER A 47 -18.15 -28.84 26.96
N LEU A 48 -18.45 -27.64 26.43
CA LEU A 48 -17.65 -26.43 26.56
C LEU A 48 -18.16 -25.53 27.70
N ILE A 49 -19.31 -25.87 28.29
CA ILE A 49 -20.03 -25.09 29.30
C ILE A 49 -20.19 -25.92 30.58
N SER A 50 -19.91 -25.34 31.72
CA SER A 50 -20.23 -25.87 33.03
C SER A 50 -21.54 -25.25 33.53
N LEU A 51 -22.42 -26.08 34.09
CA LEU A 51 -23.65 -25.70 34.74
C LEU A 51 -23.65 -26.19 36.19
N ASP A 52 -23.86 -25.27 37.13
CA ASP A 52 -24.20 -25.66 38.51
C ASP A 52 -25.64 -26.14 38.55
N THR A 53 -25.81 -27.43 38.87
CA THR A 53 -27.09 -28.13 38.79
C THR A 53 -28.12 -27.62 39.79
N SER A 54 -27.74 -26.90 40.84
CA SER A 54 -28.62 -26.40 41.89
C SER A 54 -28.93 -24.91 41.75
N SER A 55 -27.93 -24.11 41.36
CA SER A 55 -28.09 -22.64 41.23
C SER A 55 -28.41 -22.16 39.82
N GLY A 56 -28.18 -23.00 38.80
CA GLY A 56 -28.34 -22.64 37.40
C GLY A 56 -27.25 -21.70 36.86
N VAL A 57 -26.16 -21.52 37.60
CA VAL A 57 -25.01 -20.69 37.15
C VAL A 57 -24.30 -21.39 36.01
N LEU A 58 -24.06 -20.66 34.95
CA LEU A 58 -23.36 -21.09 33.75
C LEU A 58 -21.99 -20.41 33.63
N THR A 59 -20.98 -21.19 33.26
CA THR A 59 -19.65 -20.69 32.97
C THR A 59 -19.08 -21.44 31.76
N PHE A 60 -18.25 -20.78 30.96
CA PHE A 60 -17.40 -21.46 29.98
C PHE A 60 -16.31 -22.26 30.70
N ASN A 61 -15.94 -23.41 30.18
CA ASN A 61 -14.81 -24.21 30.69
C ASN A 61 -13.46 -23.54 30.41
N SER A 62 -13.36 -22.77 29.34
CA SER A 62 -12.27 -21.86 29.03
C SER A 62 -12.87 -20.58 28.43
N ALA A 63 -12.24 -19.44 28.68
CA ALA A 63 -12.67 -18.18 28.12
C ALA A 63 -12.80 -18.27 26.59
N PRO A 64 -13.93 -17.85 26.03
CA PRO A 64 -14.11 -17.80 24.57
C PRO A 64 -13.27 -16.68 23.97
N ASP A 65 -12.98 -16.83 22.68
CA ASP A 65 -12.36 -15.89 21.76
C ASP A 65 -13.37 -15.69 20.63
N TYR A 66 -13.83 -14.44 20.47
CA TYR A 66 -14.91 -14.09 19.53
C TYR A 66 -14.53 -14.38 18.08
N GLU A 67 -13.28 -14.12 17.70
CA GLU A 67 -12.76 -14.33 16.35
C GLU A 67 -12.69 -15.82 15.97
N THR A 68 -12.59 -16.67 17.00
CA THR A 68 -12.63 -18.13 16.83
C THR A 68 -14.05 -18.67 16.87
N LYS A 69 -14.87 -18.23 17.86
CA LYS A 69 -16.25 -18.69 18.00
C LYS A 69 -17.11 -17.68 18.76
N ASN A 70 -18.03 -17.06 18.05
CA ASN A 70 -18.88 -15.97 18.57
C ASN A 70 -20.26 -16.40 19.08
N SER A 71 -20.61 -17.69 19.03
CA SER A 71 -21.89 -18.18 19.51
C SER A 71 -21.82 -19.63 19.96
N TYR A 72 -22.53 -19.96 21.02
CA TYR A 72 -22.66 -21.31 21.59
C TYR A 72 -24.12 -21.67 21.72
N GLU A 73 -24.44 -22.94 21.52
CA GLU A 73 -25.79 -23.49 21.67
C GLU A 73 -25.79 -24.69 22.62
N ALA A 74 -26.68 -24.64 23.60
CA ALA A 74 -26.92 -25.76 24.50
C ALA A 74 -28.43 -25.91 24.82
N THR A 75 -28.85 -27.07 25.27
CA THR A 75 -30.18 -27.31 25.77
C THR A 75 -30.13 -27.45 27.30
N ILE A 76 -30.83 -26.59 27.99
CA ILE A 76 -31.00 -26.65 29.45
C ILE A 76 -32.27 -27.38 29.74
N THR A 77 -32.21 -28.40 30.60
CA THR A 77 -33.38 -29.10 31.14
C THR A 77 -33.57 -28.68 32.57
N ALA A 78 -34.70 -28.03 32.87
CA ALA A 78 -35.18 -27.77 34.22
C ALA A 78 -35.95 -29.00 34.73
N ILE A 79 -35.47 -29.63 35.80
CA ILE A 79 -35.97 -30.89 36.33
C ILE A 79 -36.85 -30.57 37.53
N GLY A 80 -38.14 -30.79 37.37
CA GLY A 80 -39.13 -30.69 38.47
C GLY A 80 -39.43 -32.05 39.07
N SER A 81 -40.32 -32.06 40.05
CA SER A 81 -40.72 -33.27 40.75
C SER A 81 -41.69 -34.15 39.93
N ILE A 82 -42.41 -33.58 38.98
CA ILE A 82 -43.47 -34.27 38.22
C ILE A 82 -43.10 -34.35 36.73
N ALA A 83 -42.59 -33.24 36.16
CA ALA A 83 -42.22 -33.16 34.77
C ALA A 83 -40.97 -32.31 34.62
N ASN A 84 -40.31 -32.42 33.45
CA ASN A 84 -39.15 -31.61 33.06
C ASN A 84 -39.56 -30.65 31.94
N THR A 85 -38.84 -29.53 31.86
CA THR A 85 -38.99 -28.57 30.74
C THR A 85 -37.61 -28.30 30.13
N GLU A 86 -37.54 -28.29 28.81
CA GLU A 86 -36.32 -28.00 28.08
C GLU A 86 -36.39 -26.61 27.44
N GLN A 87 -35.27 -25.93 27.41
CA GLN A 87 -35.08 -24.67 26.73
C GLN A 87 -33.75 -24.69 25.94
N VAL A 88 -33.79 -24.45 24.65
CA VAL A 88 -32.59 -24.15 23.88
C VAL A 88 -32.05 -22.79 24.31
N LEU A 89 -30.82 -22.74 24.69
CA LEU A 89 -30.08 -21.54 25.11
C LEU A 89 -29.03 -21.21 24.09
N ILE A 90 -29.10 -19.98 23.57
CA ILE A 90 -28.03 -19.39 22.74
C ILE A 90 -27.21 -18.46 23.61
N ILE A 91 -25.91 -18.58 23.56
CA ILE A 91 -24.98 -17.68 24.23
C ILE A 91 -24.18 -16.96 23.15
N ASN A 92 -24.42 -15.68 22.98
CA ASN A 92 -23.63 -14.83 22.11
C ASN A 92 -22.40 -14.33 22.86
N VAL A 93 -21.24 -14.40 22.22
CA VAL A 93 -20.02 -13.78 22.73
C VAL A 93 -19.98 -12.33 22.24
N ASN A 94 -19.73 -11.40 23.14
CA ASN A 94 -19.51 -10.01 22.79
C ASN A 94 -18.05 -9.85 22.36
N ASN A 95 -17.85 -9.21 21.22
CA ASN A 95 -16.55 -8.81 20.69
C ASN A 95 -15.98 -7.68 21.55
N LEU A 96 -14.72 -7.80 21.95
CA LEU A 96 -13.96 -6.76 22.64
C LEU A 96 -12.79 -6.34 21.74
N ASN A 97 -12.34 -5.12 21.87
CA ASN A 97 -11.14 -4.66 21.18
C ASN A 97 -9.92 -5.17 21.96
N ASP A 98 -9.40 -6.33 21.59
CA ASP A 98 -8.25 -6.98 22.24
C ASP A 98 -7.16 -7.45 21.26
N ASN A 99 -7.42 -7.38 19.96
CA ASN A 99 -6.48 -7.67 18.90
C ASN A 99 -5.78 -6.39 18.42
N ILE A 100 -4.50 -6.50 18.12
CA ILE A 100 -3.70 -5.38 17.60
C ILE A 100 -3.87 -5.32 16.09
N PRO A 101 -4.02 -4.12 15.49
CA PRO A 101 -4.03 -3.95 14.03
C PRO A 101 -2.81 -4.58 13.36
N THR A 102 -2.95 -5.05 12.13
CA THR A 102 -1.87 -5.65 11.34
C THR A 102 -1.74 -4.98 9.97
N PHE A 103 -0.50 -4.89 9.45
CA PHE A 103 -0.22 -4.39 8.11
C PHE A 103 -0.02 -5.54 7.12
N PRO A 104 -1.02 -5.91 6.30
CA PRO A 104 -0.84 -6.84 5.18
C PRO A 104 -0.18 -6.17 3.96
N SER A 105 -0.14 -4.83 3.90
CA SER A 105 0.41 -4.07 2.78
C SER A 105 1.95 -4.07 2.79
N SER A 106 2.53 -3.85 1.59
CA SER A 106 3.95 -3.63 1.44
C SER A 106 4.40 -2.39 2.21
N ALA A 107 5.63 -2.42 2.73
CA ALA A 107 6.32 -1.27 3.29
C ALA A 107 7.01 -0.40 2.23
N ILE A 108 6.96 -0.79 0.94
CA ILE A 108 7.58 -0.09 -0.18
C ILE A 108 6.49 0.36 -1.14
N PHE A 109 6.49 1.64 -1.42
CA PHE A 109 5.59 2.32 -2.37
C PHE A 109 6.40 2.98 -3.48
N THR A 110 5.74 3.33 -4.55
CA THR A 110 6.31 4.15 -5.64
C THR A 110 5.34 5.28 -5.97
N GLY A 111 5.89 6.44 -6.33
CA GLY A 111 5.15 7.58 -6.85
C GLY A 111 5.94 8.24 -7.97
N ASP A 112 5.27 8.77 -8.96
CA ASP A 112 5.94 9.50 -10.03
C ASP A 112 6.33 10.88 -9.53
N GLU A 113 7.43 11.42 -10.05
CA GLU A 113 7.74 12.83 -9.82
C GLU A 113 6.69 13.76 -10.45
N ASN A 114 6.76 15.05 -10.13
CA ASN A 114 5.83 16.08 -10.61
C ASN A 114 4.37 15.85 -10.25
N GLN A 115 4.08 14.95 -9.31
CA GLN A 115 2.74 14.74 -8.77
C GLN A 115 2.80 14.30 -7.30
N THR A 116 1.70 14.48 -6.59
CA THR A 116 1.66 14.17 -5.15
C THR A 116 1.07 12.79 -4.83
N ALA A 117 0.42 12.13 -5.78
CA ALA A 117 -0.26 10.86 -5.54
C ALA A 117 0.74 9.71 -5.37
N ILE A 118 0.55 8.88 -4.33
CA ILE A 118 1.34 7.68 -4.09
C ILE A 118 0.46 6.44 -4.09
N GLY A 119 -0.52 6.38 -3.18
CA GLY A 119 -1.37 5.19 -3.03
C GLY A 119 -2.06 5.14 -1.68
N THR A 120 -2.35 3.93 -1.21
CA THR A 120 -3.04 3.72 0.06
C THR A 120 -2.30 2.67 0.90
N VAL A 121 -2.02 3.01 2.14
CA VAL A 121 -1.57 2.06 3.17
C VAL A 121 -2.80 1.34 3.69
N VAL A 122 -2.74 0.01 3.75
CA VAL A 122 -3.84 -0.83 4.22
C VAL A 122 -3.41 -1.53 5.50
N ALA A 123 -4.26 -1.51 6.50
CA ALA A 123 -4.16 -2.33 7.69
C ALA A 123 -5.50 -3.06 7.92
N THR A 124 -5.47 -4.12 8.69
CA THR A 124 -6.65 -4.89 9.11
C THR A 124 -6.62 -5.11 10.61
N ASP A 125 -7.79 -5.21 11.17
CA ASP A 125 -8.03 -5.51 12.57
C ASP A 125 -8.94 -6.73 12.67
N ALA A 126 -8.65 -7.64 13.60
CA ALA A 126 -9.41 -8.86 13.73
C ALA A 126 -10.77 -8.62 14.40
N ASP A 127 -10.84 -7.68 15.34
CA ASP A 127 -12.08 -7.27 16.00
C ASP A 127 -13.02 -6.50 15.05
N GLY A 128 -12.46 -6.02 13.92
CA GLY A 128 -13.18 -5.22 12.94
C GLY A 128 -13.34 -3.76 13.37
N ASP A 129 -12.47 -3.27 14.23
CA ASP A 129 -12.49 -1.91 14.71
C ASP A 129 -12.12 -0.88 13.66
N THR A 130 -12.54 0.36 13.86
CA THR A 130 -12.25 1.45 12.95
C THR A 130 -10.81 1.88 13.09
N LEU A 131 -10.03 1.66 12.03
CA LEU A 131 -8.62 2.02 11.98
C LEU A 131 -8.43 3.48 11.60
N THR A 132 -7.47 4.12 12.28
CA THR A 132 -7.05 5.50 12.01
C THR A 132 -5.54 5.54 11.78
N TYR A 133 -5.12 6.25 10.73
CA TYR A 133 -3.73 6.33 10.31
C TYR A 133 -3.12 7.69 10.64
N SER A 134 -1.84 7.68 10.95
CA SER A 134 -0.98 8.86 11.09
C SER A 134 0.42 8.56 10.54
N ILE A 135 1.21 9.60 10.27
CA ILE A 135 2.55 9.47 9.72
C ILE A 135 3.51 10.44 10.40
N THR A 136 4.78 10.05 10.52
CA THR A 136 5.86 10.92 10.98
C THR A 136 6.60 11.54 9.81
N GLY A 137 7.21 12.72 10.04
CA GLY A 137 7.97 13.43 9.01
C GLY A 137 7.20 14.58 8.38
N THR A 138 7.81 15.24 7.40
CA THR A 138 7.29 16.47 6.77
C THR A 138 7.10 16.35 5.26
N ASP A 139 7.66 15.32 4.66
CA ASP A 139 7.70 15.16 3.20
C ASP A 139 6.56 14.30 2.65
N LEU A 140 6.02 13.43 3.52
CA LEU A 140 4.88 12.56 3.24
C LEU A 140 3.69 12.92 4.11
N SER A 141 2.50 12.72 3.60
CA SER A 141 1.23 12.94 4.31
C SER A 141 0.35 11.71 4.17
N ILE A 142 -0.44 11.40 5.20
CA ILE A 142 -1.43 10.33 5.18
C ILE A 142 -2.76 10.84 5.73
N THR A 143 -3.85 10.44 5.11
CA THR A 143 -5.18 10.70 5.65
C THR A 143 -5.52 9.69 6.76
N SER A 144 -6.52 10.00 7.58
CA SER A 144 -7.02 9.05 8.58
C SER A 144 -7.56 7.74 7.98
N SER A 145 -7.80 7.69 6.67
CA SER A 145 -8.23 6.50 5.91
C SER A 145 -7.09 5.79 5.19
N GLY A 146 -5.83 6.22 5.38
CA GLY A 146 -4.65 5.56 4.82
C GLY A 146 -4.20 6.05 3.45
N VAL A 147 -4.81 7.10 2.85
CA VAL A 147 -4.34 7.65 1.57
C VAL A 147 -3.01 8.38 1.79
N LEU A 148 -1.98 7.89 1.12
CA LEU A 148 -0.59 8.37 1.21
C LEU A 148 -0.28 9.29 0.03
N THR A 149 0.32 10.45 0.31
CA THR A 149 0.71 11.45 -0.69
C THR A 149 2.04 12.09 -0.34
N PHE A 150 2.76 12.60 -1.32
CA PHE A 150 3.80 13.59 -1.07
C PHE A 150 3.16 14.91 -0.60
N VAL A 151 3.84 15.65 0.28
CA VAL A 151 3.42 16.99 0.72
C VAL A 151 3.65 18.03 -0.39
N SER A 152 4.71 17.87 -1.16
CA SER A 152 5.01 18.62 -2.39
C SER A 152 5.43 17.65 -3.49
N GLU A 153 5.23 18.03 -4.72
CA GLU A 153 5.68 17.26 -5.89
C GLU A 153 7.19 17.00 -5.79
N PRO A 154 7.62 15.72 -5.83
CA PRO A 154 9.03 15.37 -5.82
C PRO A 154 9.68 15.66 -7.18
N ASP A 155 10.99 15.81 -7.15
CA ASP A 155 11.90 15.96 -8.28
C ASP A 155 12.92 14.82 -8.14
N TYR A 156 12.93 13.89 -9.09
CA TYR A 156 13.76 12.68 -9.06
C TYR A 156 15.26 13.02 -9.08
N GLU A 157 15.66 14.04 -9.83
CA GLU A 157 17.06 14.48 -9.93
C GLU A 157 17.59 15.02 -8.62
N ASN A 158 16.69 15.48 -7.76
CA ASN A 158 17.02 15.98 -6.43
C ASN A 158 16.89 14.90 -5.35
N THR A 159 15.81 14.10 -5.39
CA THR A 159 15.53 13.10 -4.35
C THR A 159 14.81 11.88 -4.91
N THR A 160 15.48 10.72 -4.87
CA THR A 160 14.98 9.47 -5.47
C THR A 160 14.12 8.63 -4.53
N SER A 161 14.08 8.94 -3.22
CA SER A 161 13.28 8.20 -2.24
C SER A 161 13.02 8.98 -0.96
N TYR A 162 11.90 8.66 -0.32
CA TYR A 162 11.46 9.21 0.96
C TYR A 162 11.18 8.07 1.94
N SER A 163 11.39 8.32 3.23
CA SER A 163 11.12 7.36 4.29
C SER A 163 10.32 8.00 5.42
N ALA A 164 9.39 7.25 5.99
CA ALA A 164 8.58 7.68 7.12
C ALA A 164 8.15 6.47 7.95
N THR A 165 7.55 6.73 9.10
CA THR A 165 6.85 5.71 9.89
C THR A 165 5.36 6.01 9.88
N VAL A 166 4.57 5.04 9.44
CA VAL A 166 3.12 5.07 9.52
C VAL A 166 2.70 4.35 10.80
N SER A 167 1.84 4.99 11.57
CA SER A 167 1.15 4.40 12.71
C SER A 167 -0.30 4.15 12.36
N VAL A 168 -0.84 2.98 12.69
CA VAL A 168 -2.26 2.67 12.67
C VAL A 168 -2.75 2.39 14.08
N THR A 169 -3.94 2.85 14.44
CA THR A 169 -4.57 2.58 15.72
C THR A 169 -6.04 2.18 15.54
N ASP A 170 -6.50 1.25 16.37
CA ASP A 170 -7.88 0.82 16.56
C ASP A 170 -8.63 1.66 17.64
N GLY A 171 -7.94 2.63 18.25
CA GLY A 171 -8.44 3.44 19.35
C GLY A 171 -7.98 2.96 20.74
N LEU A 172 -7.51 1.73 20.88
CA LEU A 172 -6.96 1.17 22.13
C LEU A 172 -5.47 0.87 22.02
N THR A 173 -5.07 0.25 20.92
CA THR A 173 -3.69 -0.13 20.62
C THR A 173 -3.19 0.56 19.35
N SER A 174 -1.90 0.48 19.08
CA SER A 174 -1.31 1.01 17.84
C SER A 174 -0.15 0.15 17.37
N LEU A 175 0.05 0.12 16.05
CA LEU A 175 1.17 -0.54 15.41
C LEU A 175 1.87 0.41 14.44
N ASP A 176 3.19 0.39 14.45
CA ASP A 176 4.05 1.22 13.60
C ASP A 176 4.66 0.39 12.47
N GLN A 177 4.72 0.95 11.26
CA GLN A 177 5.43 0.40 10.12
C GLN A 177 6.31 1.46 9.47
N ALA A 178 7.62 1.20 9.37
CA ALA A 178 8.50 2.01 8.54
C ALA A 178 8.19 1.75 7.06
N ILE A 179 8.01 2.81 6.29
CA ILE A 179 7.77 2.76 4.85
C ILE A 179 8.86 3.50 4.08
N THR A 180 9.05 3.08 2.83
CA THR A 180 9.88 3.77 1.84
C THR A 180 9.04 4.05 0.60
N VAL A 181 9.10 5.27 0.10
CA VAL A 181 8.49 5.67 -1.17
C VAL A 181 9.61 5.98 -2.15
N ASN A 182 9.73 5.20 -3.21
CA ASN A 182 10.64 5.47 -4.31
C ASN A 182 9.97 6.42 -5.31
N VAL A 183 10.72 7.39 -5.81
CA VAL A 183 10.27 8.29 -6.87
C VAL A 183 10.58 7.64 -8.22
N ASN A 184 9.61 7.60 -9.12
CA ASN A 184 9.81 7.19 -10.50
C ASN A 184 10.29 8.40 -11.29
N ASN A 185 11.37 8.19 -12.07
CA ASN A 185 11.91 9.18 -12.98
C ASN A 185 11.01 9.32 -14.23
N LEU A 186 10.67 10.55 -14.58
CA LEU A 186 9.96 10.90 -15.81
C LEU A 186 10.92 11.65 -16.73
N ASN A 187 10.63 11.63 -18.02
CA ASN A 187 11.40 12.43 -19.00
C ASN A 187 10.82 13.85 -19.04
N ASP A 188 11.29 14.72 -18.19
CA ASP A 188 10.83 16.11 -18.08
C ASP A 188 11.93 17.16 -18.20
N ASN A 189 13.20 16.73 -18.26
CA ASN A 189 14.35 17.58 -18.44
C ASN A 189 14.86 17.52 -19.88
N ALA A 190 15.02 18.66 -20.54
CA ALA A 190 15.57 18.71 -21.89
C ALA A 190 17.11 18.52 -21.87
N PRO A 191 17.67 17.84 -22.89
CA PRO A 191 19.12 17.69 -22.99
C PRO A 191 19.86 19.02 -23.04
N VAL A 192 21.01 19.09 -22.37
CA VAL A 192 21.87 20.28 -22.32
C VAL A 192 23.17 20.00 -23.05
N ILE A 193 23.48 20.82 -24.09
CA ILE A 193 24.79 20.76 -24.78
C ILE A 193 25.87 21.29 -23.85
N THR A 194 26.87 20.45 -23.58
CA THR A 194 28.00 20.76 -22.67
C THR A 194 29.34 21.05 -23.39
N SER A 195 29.44 20.72 -24.69
CA SER A 195 30.62 20.98 -25.47
C SER A 195 30.69 22.44 -25.94
N ASN A 196 31.90 22.85 -26.38
CA ASN A 196 32.06 24.13 -27.05
C ASN A 196 31.29 24.18 -28.37
N ALA A 197 30.84 25.36 -28.75
CA ALA A 197 30.14 25.63 -30.01
C ALA A 197 31.08 25.81 -31.22
N THR A 198 32.39 25.77 -31.00
CA THR A 198 33.40 26.02 -32.06
C THR A 198 34.41 24.87 -32.10
N PHE A 199 34.58 24.32 -33.28
CA PHE A 199 35.55 23.28 -33.55
C PHE A 199 36.51 23.80 -34.63
N SER A 200 37.79 23.44 -34.56
CA SER A 200 38.80 23.86 -35.56
C SER A 200 39.66 22.69 -35.95
N ARG A 201 40.08 22.68 -37.21
CA ARG A 201 41.00 21.68 -37.74
C ARG A 201 41.90 22.26 -38.81
N VAL A 202 43.10 21.67 -38.96
CA VAL A 202 44.03 22.02 -39.99
C VAL A 202 43.61 21.36 -41.32
N GLU A 203 43.66 22.07 -42.43
CA GLU A 203 43.41 21.54 -43.78
C GLU A 203 44.49 20.57 -44.24
N GLY A 204 44.27 19.93 -45.39
CA GLY A 204 45.28 19.11 -46.08
C GLY A 204 45.51 17.72 -45.48
N CYS A 205 44.64 17.26 -44.66
CA CYS A 205 44.68 15.92 -44.12
C CYS A 205 44.31 14.90 -45.21
N VAL A 206 45.26 14.09 -45.68
CA VAL A 206 45.04 13.05 -46.70
C VAL A 206 45.46 11.68 -46.15
N GLY A 207 44.56 10.70 -46.25
CA GLY A 207 44.94 9.27 -46.04
C GLY A 207 44.91 8.76 -44.62
N ILE A 208 44.33 9.50 -43.63
CA ILE A 208 44.12 9.06 -42.26
C ILE A 208 42.63 8.85 -42.04
N ALA A 209 42.23 7.79 -41.37
CA ALA A 209 40.80 7.41 -41.17
C ALA A 209 39.93 8.49 -40.49
N ASP A 210 40.55 9.38 -39.69
CA ASP A 210 39.86 10.42 -38.95
C ASP A 210 40.00 11.82 -39.52
N CYS A 211 40.46 11.94 -40.81
CA CYS A 211 40.71 13.22 -41.48
C CYS A 211 39.49 14.12 -41.64
N TRP A 212 38.31 13.58 -41.56
CA TRP A 212 37.04 14.26 -41.75
C TRP A 212 36.40 14.72 -40.44
N ASP A 213 36.94 14.33 -39.28
CA ASP A 213 36.37 14.56 -37.96
C ASP A 213 36.80 15.91 -37.39
N PHE A 214 35.85 16.76 -37.06
CA PHE A 214 36.11 18.08 -36.47
C PHE A 214 36.04 18.05 -34.93
N GLY A 215 35.35 17.09 -34.35
CA GLY A 215 35.15 16.96 -32.92
C GLY A 215 33.81 16.32 -32.61
N THR A 216 33.44 16.41 -31.36
CA THR A 216 32.19 15.81 -30.88
C THR A 216 31.39 16.85 -30.11
N VAL A 217 30.12 17.01 -30.46
CA VAL A 217 29.15 17.72 -29.63
C VAL A 217 28.78 16.78 -28.49
N ALA A 218 29.08 17.20 -27.27
CA ALA A 218 28.68 16.50 -26.08
C ALA A 218 27.42 17.17 -25.48
N ALA A 219 26.52 16.35 -25.00
CA ALA A 219 25.34 16.80 -24.26
C ALA A 219 25.14 15.87 -23.07
N THR A 220 24.41 16.34 -22.07
CA THR A 220 23.94 15.59 -20.92
C THR A 220 22.44 15.76 -20.82
N ASP A 221 21.81 14.70 -20.31
CA ASP A 221 20.41 14.65 -20.00
C ASP A 221 20.27 14.30 -18.52
N ALA A 222 19.45 15.03 -17.78
CA ALA A 222 19.33 14.86 -16.34
C ALA A 222 18.53 13.59 -16.01
N ASP A 223 17.52 13.26 -16.82
CA ASP A 223 16.73 12.04 -16.68
C ASP A 223 17.50 10.79 -17.09
N GLY A 224 18.67 10.98 -17.76
CA GLY A 224 19.51 9.89 -18.25
C GLY A 224 19.03 9.25 -19.56
N ASN A 225 18.13 9.91 -20.28
CA ASN A 225 17.53 9.39 -21.50
C ASN A 225 18.53 9.36 -22.66
N PRO A 226 18.39 8.38 -23.59
CA PRO A 226 19.21 8.35 -24.80
C PRO A 226 18.97 9.58 -25.66
N MET A 227 20.04 10.24 -26.07
CA MET A 227 19.99 11.46 -26.87
C MET A 227 20.24 11.17 -28.34
N THR A 228 19.57 11.94 -29.21
CA THR A 228 19.78 11.92 -30.65
C THR A 228 20.24 13.29 -31.15
N PHE A 229 21.33 13.32 -31.90
CA PHE A 229 21.94 14.52 -32.46
C PHE A 229 21.51 14.70 -33.92
N SER A 230 21.23 15.91 -34.31
CA SER A 230 20.97 16.32 -35.67
C SER A 230 21.63 17.66 -35.98
N VAL A 231 21.92 17.93 -37.26
CA VAL A 231 22.50 19.20 -37.67
C VAL A 231 21.77 19.75 -38.90
N VAL A 232 21.48 21.03 -38.87
CA VAL A 232 20.96 21.79 -40.02
C VAL A 232 21.99 22.77 -40.44
N THR A 233 22.39 22.68 -41.71
CA THR A 233 23.26 23.68 -42.36
C THR A 233 22.43 24.79 -42.93
N PRO A 234 22.97 26.04 -43.03
CA PRO A 234 22.20 27.19 -43.59
C PRO A 234 21.81 26.97 -45.06
N ASP A 235 20.64 27.42 -45.44
CA ASP A 235 20.17 27.44 -46.83
C ASP A 235 20.61 28.73 -47.54
N PRO A 236 21.05 28.71 -48.83
CA PRO A 236 21.10 27.54 -49.66
C PRO A 236 22.32 26.66 -49.34
N PRO A 237 22.19 25.31 -49.42
CA PRO A 237 23.36 24.45 -49.34
C PRO A 237 24.30 24.81 -50.49
N ILE A 238 25.49 25.29 -50.16
CA ILE A 238 26.53 25.45 -51.15
C ILE A 238 26.90 24.03 -51.56
N THR A 239 26.52 23.66 -52.79
CA THR A 239 26.73 22.30 -53.30
C THR A 239 28.16 21.84 -53.06
N GLY A 240 28.29 20.82 -52.17
CA GLY A 240 29.56 20.21 -51.83
C GLY A 240 30.13 20.54 -50.44
N TYR A 241 29.49 21.34 -49.60
CA TYR A 241 30.02 21.80 -48.30
C TYR A 241 29.10 21.48 -47.13
N ASP A 242 28.67 20.26 -47.02
CA ASP A 242 27.84 19.81 -45.86
C ASP A 242 28.70 19.12 -44.84
N PHE A 243 28.54 19.47 -43.61
CA PHE A 243 28.96 18.60 -42.51
C PHE A 243 27.79 17.77 -42.00
N GLU A 244 28.11 16.64 -41.48
CA GLU A 244 27.17 15.71 -40.89
C GLU A 244 27.49 15.49 -39.41
N ILE A 245 26.50 15.09 -38.66
CA ILE A 245 26.66 14.67 -37.28
C ILE A 245 26.22 13.21 -37.17
N ASN A 246 26.98 12.43 -36.42
CA ASN A 246 26.54 11.08 -36.07
C ASN A 246 25.44 11.21 -34.99
N ALA A 247 24.26 10.68 -35.29
CA ALA A 247 23.06 10.86 -34.46
C ALA A 247 23.21 10.28 -33.05
N THR A 248 24.07 9.30 -32.85
CA THR A 248 24.22 8.66 -31.52
C THR A 248 25.42 9.22 -30.76
N SER A 249 26.52 9.49 -31.43
CA SER A 249 27.77 9.88 -30.77
C SER A 249 28.03 11.38 -30.77
N GLY A 250 27.27 12.19 -31.51
CA GLY A 250 27.49 13.63 -31.65
C GLY A 250 28.77 13.99 -32.42
N LYS A 251 29.41 13.03 -33.07
CA LYS A 251 30.65 13.25 -33.84
C LYS A 251 30.36 14.03 -35.13
N ILE A 252 31.06 15.16 -35.33
CA ILE A 252 30.90 16.01 -36.49
C ILE A 252 31.98 15.68 -37.51
N SER A 253 31.60 15.50 -38.79
CA SER A 253 32.47 15.27 -39.89
C SER A 253 32.05 16.07 -41.13
N LEU A 254 33.03 16.45 -42.00
CA LEU A 254 32.74 16.97 -43.33
C LEU A 254 32.64 15.83 -44.35
N ARG A 255 31.79 15.99 -45.35
CA ARG A 255 31.64 15.04 -46.47
C ARG A 255 32.66 15.21 -47.55
N PHE A 256 33.58 16.19 -47.44
CA PHE A 256 34.58 16.55 -48.43
C PHE A 256 35.83 17.13 -47.76
N SER A 257 36.94 17.25 -48.51
CA SER A 257 38.17 17.89 -48.04
C SER A 257 37.99 19.40 -47.94
N ALA A 258 38.18 19.97 -46.75
CA ALA A 258 38.18 21.39 -46.54
C ALA A 258 39.40 22.02 -47.22
N ASP A 259 39.19 23.18 -47.87
CA ASP A 259 40.20 24.03 -48.52
C ASP A 259 40.09 25.39 -47.86
N TYR A 260 41.08 25.79 -47.07
CA TYR A 260 41.10 27.00 -46.27
C TYR A 260 41.07 28.26 -47.14
N GLU A 261 41.76 28.22 -48.28
CA GLU A 261 41.82 29.34 -49.24
C GLU A 261 40.46 29.58 -49.90
N THR A 262 39.65 28.52 -50.06
CA THR A 262 38.32 28.62 -50.66
C THR A 262 37.28 28.95 -49.59
N LYS A 263 37.31 28.29 -48.43
CA LYS A 263 36.37 28.53 -47.30
C LYS A 263 36.94 28.09 -45.97
N ASN A 264 37.17 29.04 -45.08
CA ASN A 264 37.82 28.83 -43.79
C ASN A 264 36.83 28.69 -42.60
N THR A 265 35.54 28.86 -42.82
CA THR A 265 34.51 28.79 -41.76
C THR A 265 33.24 28.14 -42.28
N TYR A 266 32.76 27.15 -41.53
CA TYR A 266 31.47 26.47 -41.78
C TYR A 266 30.59 26.67 -40.56
N THR A 267 29.31 26.89 -40.78
CA THR A 267 28.34 27.09 -39.69
C THR A 267 27.14 26.16 -39.83
N GLY A 268 26.55 25.77 -38.74
CA GLY A 268 25.32 24.99 -38.69
C GLY A 268 24.73 25.02 -37.31
N THR A 269 23.47 24.64 -37.21
CA THR A 269 22.77 24.51 -35.94
C THR A 269 22.66 23.03 -35.58
N VAL A 270 23.19 22.65 -34.43
CA VAL A 270 23.00 21.31 -33.85
C VAL A 270 21.80 21.34 -32.93
N THR A 271 20.95 20.35 -33.11
CA THR A 271 19.85 20.07 -32.24
C THR A 271 20.08 18.71 -31.57
N VAL A 272 19.87 18.66 -30.28
CA VAL A 272 19.84 17.43 -29.48
C VAL A 272 18.45 17.24 -28.96
N VAL A 273 17.93 16.05 -29.10
CA VAL A 273 16.65 15.63 -28.53
C VAL A 273 16.86 14.33 -27.78
N ASP A 274 16.19 14.20 -26.68
CA ASP A 274 16.05 12.94 -25.94
C ASP A 274 14.99 12.05 -26.60
N SER A 275 15.00 10.79 -26.28
CA SER A 275 13.92 9.88 -26.64
C SER A 275 12.90 9.84 -25.51
N ALA A 276 11.74 10.42 -25.69
CA ALA A 276 10.58 10.19 -24.81
C ALA A 276 10.19 8.73 -24.92
N GLU A 277 10.47 7.93 -23.88
CA GLU A 277 10.10 6.51 -23.88
C GLU A 277 8.59 6.28 -23.74
N ASP A 278 7.78 7.29 -23.35
CA ASP A 278 6.37 7.09 -23.03
C ASP A 278 5.38 8.02 -23.73
N GLY A 279 5.82 8.85 -24.64
CA GLY A 279 4.92 9.68 -25.45
C GLY A 279 4.20 10.78 -24.67
N SER A 280 4.70 11.21 -23.53
CA SER A 280 4.14 12.30 -22.76
C SER A 280 4.85 13.61 -23.03
N LYS A 281 4.20 14.44 -23.81
CA LYS A 281 4.28 15.89 -24.09
C LYS A 281 5.21 16.33 -25.19
#